data_2edeb1e4e98c978be07cb9c503313758
#
_entry.id   2edeb1e4e98c978be07cb9c503313758
#
_cell.length_a   1.000
_cell.length_b   1.000
_cell.length_c   1.000
_cell.angle_alpha   90.00
_cell.angle_beta   90.00
_cell.angle_gamma   90.00
#
_symmetry.space_group_name_H-M   'P 1'
#
loop_
_entity.id
_entity.type
_entity.pdbx_description
1 polymer ?
#
loop_
_entity_poly.entity_id
_entity_poly.type
_entity_poly.pdbx_seq_one_letter_code
_entity_poly.pdbx_strand_id
1 'polypeptide(L)'
;MQRLNLPITGICSFGKYPICTDLEQLDADIAVLGAPVDFAVGYMSGARLGPRRIREASTQYSRGETGYYDFEHDCQRLAAPLKIVDCGDADILQADPQHTFDAISDGVRGILRRGAVPIVLGGDHSISAPVGNALEELGEEICVVQFDAHLDWNDHVGPLRYGNGSPMRRLSEMDHIGPMIQIGLRGIGSSKKTDFDDAKKYGSVLISSREADQMGVEGVLARVPKAKNYYITVDIDGFDLSLIHI
;
A
#
# COMPACT_ATOMS: atom_id res chain seq x y z
N MET A 1 -1.76 -37.51 9.72
CA MET A 1 -0.38 -37.11 9.34
C MET A 1 -0.34 -35.59 9.37
N GLN A 2 0.49 -34.99 10.19
CA GLN A 2 0.63 -33.53 10.22
C GLN A 2 1.39 -33.08 8.95
N ARG A 3 0.82 -32.14 8.20
CA ARG A 3 1.49 -31.54 7.02
C ARG A 3 2.59 -30.61 7.48
N LEU A 4 3.77 -30.70 6.89
CA LEU A 4 4.93 -29.85 7.25
C LEU A 4 4.77 -28.38 6.80
N ASN A 5 3.87 -28.12 5.87
CA ASN A 5 3.60 -26.77 5.33
C ASN A 5 4.86 -26.02 4.85
N LEU A 6 5.76 -26.73 4.17
CA LEU A 6 7.02 -26.17 3.66
C LEU A 6 6.75 -25.08 2.58
N PRO A 7 7.67 -24.14 2.35
CA PRO A 7 7.49 -23.01 1.43
C PRO A 7 6.96 -23.40 0.05
N ILE A 8 7.49 -24.47 -0.56
CA ILE A 8 7.14 -24.88 -1.92
C ILE A 8 5.91 -25.81 -2.00
N THR A 9 5.27 -26.13 -0.89
CA THR A 9 4.16 -27.07 -0.84
C THR A 9 2.85 -26.42 -0.38
N GLY A 10 1.71 -26.98 -0.81
CA GLY A 10 0.39 -26.51 -0.39
C GLY A 10 -0.08 -25.25 -1.11
N ILE A 11 -1.00 -24.49 -0.48
CA ILE A 11 -1.59 -23.29 -1.06
C ILE A 11 -0.64 -22.10 -0.82
N CYS A 12 -0.42 -21.32 -1.89
CA CYS A 12 0.43 -20.14 -1.86
C CYS A 12 -0.38 -18.91 -1.43
N SER A 13 -0.73 -18.83 -0.15
CA SER A 13 -1.24 -17.60 0.47
C SER A 13 -0.08 -16.73 0.98
N PHE A 14 -0.34 -15.46 1.28
CA PHE A 14 0.67 -14.56 1.85
C PHE A 14 1.21 -15.13 3.18
N GLY A 15 2.53 -15.30 3.28
CA GLY A 15 3.18 -15.89 4.45
C GLY A 15 2.62 -17.26 4.85
N LYS A 16 1.85 -17.92 3.97
CA LYS A 16 1.09 -19.14 4.21
C LYS A 16 0.07 -19.02 5.36
N TYR A 17 -0.37 -17.80 5.66
CA TYR A 17 -1.44 -17.55 6.60
C TYR A 17 -2.78 -18.14 6.09
N PRO A 18 -3.74 -18.37 6.99
CA PRO A 18 -5.08 -18.84 6.63
C PRO A 18 -5.72 -17.98 5.55
N ILE A 19 -6.60 -18.57 4.75
CA ILE A 19 -7.33 -17.88 3.68
C ILE A 19 -8.78 -17.68 4.14
N CYS A 20 -9.31 -16.47 3.98
CA CYS A 20 -10.71 -16.13 4.16
C CYS A 20 -11.15 -15.18 3.04
N THR A 21 -11.82 -15.70 2.02
CA THR A 21 -12.32 -14.91 0.89
C THR A 21 -13.72 -14.32 1.15
N ASP A 22 -14.43 -14.81 2.13
CA ASP A 22 -15.71 -14.26 2.58
C ASP A 22 -15.47 -13.27 3.72
N LEU A 23 -15.45 -11.97 3.40
CA LEU A 23 -15.17 -10.91 4.36
C LEU A 23 -16.22 -10.80 5.47
N GLU A 24 -17.43 -11.31 5.26
CA GLU A 24 -18.47 -11.35 6.30
C GLU A 24 -18.12 -12.33 7.43
N GLN A 25 -17.24 -13.29 7.16
CA GLN A 25 -16.74 -14.26 8.13
C GLN A 25 -15.31 -13.94 8.61
N LEU A 26 -14.76 -12.80 8.24
CA LEU A 26 -13.38 -12.43 8.60
C LEU A 26 -13.27 -12.26 10.13
N ASP A 27 -12.34 -13.02 10.72
CA ASP A 27 -11.88 -12.91 12.11
C ASP A 27 -10.35 -12.80 12.09
N ALA A 28 -9.87 -11.57 12.03
CA ALA A 28 -8.43 -11.28 11.94
C ALA A 28 -8.11 -9.91 12.54
N ASP A 29 -6.85 -9.72 12.98
CA ASP A 29 -6.30 -8.41 13.35
C ASP A 29 -5.71 -7.72 12.11
N ILE A 30 -5.14 -8.52 11.16
CA ILE A 30 -4.56 -8.06 9.91
C ILE A 30 -5.12 -8.90 8.76
N ALA A 31 -5.57 -8.23 7.70
CA ALA A 31 -6.09 -8.88 6.50
C ALA A 31 -5.36 -8.41 5.25
N VAL A 32 -4.83 -9.37 4.47
CA VAL A 32 -4.10 -9.10 3.24
C VAL A 32 -5.03 -9.23 2.04
N LEU A 33 -5.15 -8.18 1.24
CA LEU A 33 -5.97 -8.14 0.02
C LEU A 33 -5.09 -7.82 -1.19
N GLY A 34 -5.21 -8.55 -2.27
CA GLY A 34 -4.54 -8.23 -3.52
C GLY A 34 -5.37 -7.29 -4.40
N ALA A 35 -4.69 -6.36 -5.08
CA ALA A 35 -5.26 -5.47 -6.09
C ALA A 35 -4.44 -5.57 -7.39
N PRO A 36 -4.64 -6.62 -8.21
CA PRO A 36 -3.83 -6.94 -9.38
C PRO A 36 -4.15 -6.02 -10.59
N VAL A 37 -3.83 -4.73 -10.46
CA VAL A 37 -4.11 -3.66 -11.44
C VAL A 37 -2.82 -3.21 -12.11
N ASP A 38 -2.84 -2.93 -13.42
CA ASP A 38 -1.74 -2.28 -14.14
C ASP A 38 -2.20 -1.48 -15.37
N PHE A 39 -3.45 -1.04 -15.42
CA PHE A 39 -3.95 -0.24 -16.54
C PHE A 39 -3.41 1.20 -16.54
N ALA A 40 -2.84 1.66 -15.44
CA ALA A 40 -2.22 2.99 -15.35
C ALA A 40 -0.73 3.01 -15.71
N VAL A 41 -0.14 1.84 -16.00
CA VAL A 41 1.28 1.73 -16.40
C VAL A 41 1.46 2.17 -17.84
N GLY A 42 2.26 3.23 -18.05
CA GLY A 42 2.42 3.87 -19.37
C GLY A 42 3.41 3.17 -20.31
N TYR A 43 4.21 2.21 -19.85
CA TYR A 43 5.27 1.58 -20.66
C TYR A 43 5.18 0.05 -20.67
N MET A 44 5.62 -0.62 -19.62
CA MET A 44 5.64 -2.09 -19.57
C MET A 44 4.63 -2.59 -18.56
N SER A 45 3.61 -3.31 -19.03
CA SER A 45 2.62 -3.99 -18.18
C SER A 45 3.26 -5.14 -17.41
N GLY A 46 2.75 -5.44 -16.21
CA GLY A 46 3.23 -6.54 -15.38
C GLY A 46 2.94 -6.36 -13.91
N ALA A 47 2.72 -5.12 -13.45
CA ALA A 47 2.41 -4.80 -12.05
C ALA A 47 1.21 -5.60 -11.52
N ARG A 48 0.24 -5.97 -12.38
CA ARG A 48 -0.88 -6.87 -12.02
C ARG A 48 -0.44 -8.23 -11.47
N LEU A 49 0.78 -8.65 -11.72
CA LEU A 49 1.34 -9.88 -11.19
C LEU A 49 1.91 -9.70 -9.77
N GLY A 50 2.02 -8.45 -9.29
CA GLY A 50 2.59 -8.11 -7.99
C GLY A 50 1.99 -8.90 -6.84
N PRO A 51 0.66 -8.90 -6.62
CA PRO A 51 0.05 -9.64 -5.50
C PRO A 51 0.39 -11.11 -5.50
N ARG A 52 0.38 -11.75 -6.67
CA ARG A 52 0.74 -13.16 -6.83
C ARG A 52 2.21 -13.43 -6.51
N ARG A 53 3.12 -12.59 -7.02
CA ARG A 53 4.56 -12.76 -6.81
C ARG A 53 4.98 -12.46 -5.38
N ILE A 54 4.34 -11.48 -4.74
CA ILE A 54 4.57 -11.18 -3.34
C ILE A 54 4.12 -12.34 -2.46
N ARG A 55 2.95 -12.95 -2.73
CA ARG A 55 2.50 -14.16 -2.03
C ARG A 55 3.50 -15.30 -2.20
N GLU A 56 3.92 -15.57 -3.45
CA GLU A 56 4.91 -16.61 -3.73
C GLU A 56 6.21 -16.39 -2.95
N ALA A 57 6.77 -15.18 -3.01
CA ALA A 57 8.00 -14.84 -2.31
C ALA A 57 7.83 -14.91 -0.77
N SER A 58 6.67 -14.51 -0.24
CA SER A 58 6.40 -14.52 1.20
C SER A 58 6.37 -15.92 1.81
N THR A 59 6.13 -16.97 1.01
CA THR A 59 6.07 -18.35 1.53
C THR A 59 7.37 -18.82 2.19
N GLN A 60 8.52 -18.31 1.75
CA GLN A 60 9.82 -18.65 2.33
C GLN A 60 9.99 -18.09 3.77
N TYR A 61 9.20 -17.10 4.14
CA TYR A 61 9.20 -16.47 5.47
C TYR A 61 8.04 -16.95 6.36
N SER A 62 7.41 -18.07 6.00
CA SER A 62 6.28 -18.61 6.74
C SER A 62 6.71 -19.19 8.10
N ARG A 63 6.34 -18.54 9.18
CA ARG A 63 6.58 -18.96 10.57
C ARG A 63 5.29 -19.30 11.33
N GLY A 64 4.12 -19.04 10.71
CA GLY A 64 2.82 -19.28 11.33
C GLY A 64 2.68 -18.56 12.67
N GLU A 65 2.05 -19.21 13.63
CA GLU A 65 1.78 -18.66 14.97
C GLU A 65 3.03 -18.40 15.81
N THR A 66 4.19 -18.97 15.46
CA THR A 66 5.42 -18.73 16.20
C THR A 66 6.03 -17.36 15.93
N GLY A 67 5.68 -16.73 14.81
CA GLY A 67 6.19 -15.42 14.42
C GLY A 67 7.71 -15.38 14.21
N TYR A 68 8.28 -14.21 14.40
CA TYR A 68 9.70 -13.93 14.15
C TYR A 68 10.34 -13.30 15.37
N TYR A 69 11.50 -13.80 15.75
CA TYR A 69 12.28 -13.19 16.82
C TYR A 69 13.03 -11.94 16.28
N ASP A 70 12.75 -10.82 16.89
CA ASP A 70 13.43 -9.54 16.64
C ASP A 70 14.58 -9.41 17.64
N PHE A 71 15.79 -9.62 17.16
CA PHE A 71 16.99 -9.60 17.98
C PHE A 71 17.30 -8.20 18.55
N GLU A 72 17.02 -7.14 17.78
CA GLU A 72 17.34 -5.78 18.21
C GLU A 72 16.45 -5.31 19.37
N HIS A 73 15.20 -5.78 19.41
CA HIS A 73 14.22 -5.37 20.42
C HIS A 73 13.93 -6.48 21.44
N ASP A 74 14.62 -7.61 21.35
CA ASP A 74 14.44 -8.79 22.22
C ASP A 74 12.95 -9.17 22.38
N CYS A 75 12.23 -9.29 21.27
CA CYS A 75 10.81 -9.61 21.31
C CYS A 75 10.38 -10.48 20.13
N GLN A 76 9.20 -11.12 20.29
CA GLN A 76 8.57 -11.87 19.21
C GLN A 76 7.63 -10.96 18.42
N ARG A 77 7.77 -10.95 17.09
CA ARG A 77 6.93 -10.21 16.16
C ARG A 77 6.01 -11.15 15.39
N LEU A 78 4.85 -10.66 14.99
CA LEU A 78 3.85 -11.38 14.18
C LEU A 78 3.53 -12.78 14.72
N ALA A 79 3.59 -12.98 16.04
CA ALA A 79 3.28 -14.22 16.73
C ALA A 79 1.87 -14.21 17.30
N ALA A 80 1.35 -15.38 17.65
CA ALA A 80 0.10 -15.49 18.39
C ALA A 80 0.12 -14.60 19.66
N PRO A 81 -0.98 -13.97 20.05
CA PRO A 81 -2.36 -14.20 19.56
C PRO A 81 -2.74 -13.42 18.29
N LEU A 82 -1.81 -12.72 17.64
CA LEU A 82 -2.09 -11.92 16.44
C LEU A 82 -2.58 -12.82 15.29
N LYS A 83 -3.76 -12.52 14.77
CA LYS A 83 -4.39 -13.23 13.66
C LYS A 83 -4.14 -12.50 12.34
N ILE A 84 -3.42 -13.14 11.42
CA ILE A 84 -3.18 -12.63 10.06
C ILE A 84 -3.88 -13.56 9.07
N VAL A 85 -4.60 -12.99 8.11
CA VAL A 85 -5.40 -13.75 7.13
C VAL A 85 -5.17 -13.19 5.73
N ASP A 86 -5.07 -14.07 4.72
CA ASP A 86 -5.07 -13.69 3.30
C ASP A 86 -6.50 -13.75 2.75
N CYS A 87 -7.01 -12.61 2.30
CA CYS A 87 -8.37 -12.48 1.77
C CYS A 87 -8.46 -12.72 0.25
N GLY A 88 -7.37 -13.15 -0.40
CA GLY A 88 -7.34 -13.26 -1.86
C GLY A 88 -7.20 -11.90 -2.53
N ASP A 89 -7.74 -11.79 -3.74
CA ASP A 89 -7.71 -10.55 -4.52
C ASP A 89 -9.10 -9.92 -4.60
N ALA A 90 -9.16 -8.59 -4.74
CA ALA A 90 -10.38 -7.87 -5.11
C ALA A 90 -10.89 -8.35 -6.48
N ASP A 91 -12.19 -8.28 -6.70
CA ASP A 91 -12.85 -8.77 -7.93
C ASP A 91 -12.63 -7.81 -9.10
N ILE A 92 -11.46 -7.91 -9.71
CA ILE A 92 -10.93 -7.00 -10.73
C ILE A 92 -11.49 -7.30 -12.11
N LEU A 93 -12.02 -6.29 -12.79
CA LEU A 93 -12.35 -6.30 -14.21
C LEU A 93 -11.40 -5.40 -14.99
N GLN A 94 -10.44 -5.98 -15.70
CA GLN A 94 -9.37 -5.24 -16.41
C GLN A 94 -9.90 -4.23 -17.45
N ALA A 95 -11.06 -4.48 -18.03
CA ALA A 95 -11.67 -3.61 -19.04
C ALA A 95 -12.59 -2.53 -18.42
N ASP A 96 -12.81 -2.56 -17.11
CA ASP A 96 -13.67 -1.63 -16.37
C ASP A 96 -12.92 -1.03 -15.18
N PRO A 97 -12.23 0.10 -15.36
CA PRO A 97 -11.49 0.75 -14.26
C PRO A 97 -12.38 1.20 -13.10
N GLN A 98 -13.63 1.62 -13.36
CA GLN A 98 -14.54 2.07 -12.31
C GLN A 98 -14.94 0.87 -11.42
N HIS A 99 -15.41 -0.21 -12.03
CA HIS A 99 -15.73 -1.44 -11.31
C HIS A 99 -14.52 -1.94 -10.49
N THR A 100 -13.33 -1.89 -11.10
CA THR A 100 -12.09 -2.29 -10.43
C THR A 100 -11.80 -1.45 -9.19
N PHE A 101 -11.96 -0.13 -9.28
CA PHE A 101 -11.76 0.77 -8.14
C PHE A 101 -12.82 0.56 -7.06
N ASP A 102 -14.08 0.37 -7.46
CA ASP A 102 -15.17 0.09 -6.52
C ASP A 102 -14.92 -1.24 -5.78
N ALA A 103 -14.50 -2.29 -6.49
CA ALA A 103 -14.18 -3.59 -5.90
C ALA A 103 -13.01 -3.52 -4.90
N ILE A 104 -11.97 -2.73 -5.18
CA ILE A 104 -10.86 -2.51 -4.24
C ILE A 104 -11.37 -1.75 -3.01
N SER A 105 -12.14 -0.68 -3.20
CA SER A 105 -12.70 0.10 -2.09
C SER A 105 -13.60 -0.76 -1.21
N ASP A 106 -14.47 -1.56 -1.80
CA ASP A 106 -15.40 -2.42 -1.07
C ASP A 106 -14.68 -3.54 -0.31
N GLY A 107 -13.63 -4.12 -0.91
CA GLY A 107 -12.77 -5.08 -0.23
C GLY A 107 -12.10 -4.49 1.02
N VAL A 108 -11.53 -3.28 0.90
CA VAL A 108 -10.90 -2.58 2.03
C VAL A 108 -11.94 -2.19 3.09
N ARG A 109 -13.11 -1.66 2.70
CA ARG A 109 -14.22 -1.37 3.63
C ARG A 109 -14.69 -2.61 4.37
N GLY A 110 -14.83 -3.73 3.66
CA GLY A 110 -15.21 -5.00 4.28
C GLY A 110 -14.24 -5.42 5.39
N ILE A 111 -12.94 -5.28 5.15
CA ILE A 111 -11.90 -5.56 6.15
C ILE A 111 -12.00 -4.60 7.34
N LEU A 112 -12.11 -3.28 7.09
CA LEU A 112 -12.22 -2.26 8.14
C LEU A 112 -13.44 -2.46 9.02
N ARG A 113 -14.60 -2.81 8.46
CA ARG A 113 -15.85 -3.10 9.20
C ARG A 113 -15.72 -4.29 10.13
N ARG A 114 -14.79 -5.20 9.85
CA ARG A 114 -14.47 -6.33 10.73
C ARG A 114 -13.44 -5.98 11.80
N GLY A 115 -12.96 -4.73 11.84
CA GLY A 115 -11.97 -4.25 12.81
C GLY A 115 -10.53 -4.67 12.50
N ALA A 116 -10.28 -5.26 11.33
CA ALA A 116 -8.95 -5.67 10.91
C ALA A 116 -8.21 -4.53 10.20
N VAL A 117 -6.88 -4.54 10.28
CA VAL A 117 -6.00 -3.64 9.52
C VAL A 117 -5.79 -4.20 8.12
N PRO A 118 -6.19 -3.48 7.05
CA PRO A 118 -5.95 -3.93 5.69
C PRO A 118 -4.49 -3.73 5.28
N ILE A 119 -3.91 -4.76 4.63
CA ILE A 119 -2.66 -4.67 3.87
C ILE A 119 -3.00 -4.96 2.42
N VAL A 120 -2.87 -3.95 1.55
CA VAL A 120 -3.19 -4.10 0.13
C VAL A 120 -1.92 -4.32 -0.67
N LEU A 121 -1.87 -5.45 -1.37
CA LEU A 121 -0.77 -5.78 -2.28
C LEU A 121 -1.10 -5.27 -3.69
N GLY A 122 -0.37 -4.29 -4.19
CA GLY A 122 -0.52 -3.77 -5.55
C GLY A 122 0.11 -4.68 -6.60
N GLY A 123 -0.12 -4.40 -7.72
CA GLY A 123 -0.51 -3.57 -8.81
C GLY A 123 0.23 -2.24 -8.91
N ASP A 124 -0.21 -1.45 -9.85
CA ASP A 124 0.32 -0.11 -10.02
C ASP A 124 -0.19 0.85 -8.93
N HIS A 125 0.46 1.99 -8.78
CA HIS A 125 0.20 2.90 -7.66
C HIS A 125 -1.18 3.58 -7.72
N SER A 126 -1.93 3.50 -8.84
CA SER A 126 -3.28 4.04 -8.93
C SER A 126 -4.26 3.44 -7.91
N ILE A 127 -3.95 2.24 -7.39
CA ILE A 127 -4.74 1.57 -6.35
C ILE A 127 -4.83 2.38 -5.04
N SER A 128 -3.91 3.29 -4.77
CA SER A 128 -3.97 4.14 -3.58
C SER A 128 -5.19 5.05 -3.56
N ALA A 129 -5.74 5.42 -4.70
CA ALA A 129 -6.97 6.21 -4.76
C ALA A 129 -8.20 5.43 -4.24
N PRO A 130 -8.54 4.22 -4.73
CA PRO A 130 -9.65 3.45 -4.18
C PRO A 130 -9.41 2.97 -2.73
N VAL A 131 -8.16 2.69 -2.34
CA VAL A 131 -7.84 2.40 -0.94
C VAL A 131 -8.14 3.60 -0.07
N GLY A 132 -7.65 4.80 -0.45
CA GLY A 132 -7.92 6.04 0.28
C GLY A 132 -9.41 6.33 0.40
N ASN A 133 -10.19 6.12 -0.67
CA ASN A 133 -11.65 6.28 -0.64
C ASN A 133 -12.31 5.37 0.41
N ALA A 134 -11.82 4.15 0.58
CA ALA A 134 -12.34 3.22 1.59
C ALA A 134 -12.07 3.64 3.03
N LEU A 135 -11.01 4.44 3.28
CA LEU A 135 -10.63 4.88 4.62
C LEU A 135 -11.65 5.85 5.25
N GLU A 136 -12.58 6.41 4.48
CA GLU A 136 -13.73 7.15 5.01
C GLU A 136 -14.51 6.34 6.07
N GLU A 137 -14.47 5.01 5.96
CA GLU A 137 -15.11 4.09 6.92
C GLU A 137 -14.59 4.28 8.36
N LEU A 138 -13.38 4.83 8.53
CA LEU A 138 -12.84 5.10 9.88
C LEU A 138 -13.48 6.31 10.56
N GLY A 139 -14.21 7.16 9.81
CA GLY A 139 -14.95 8.32 10.35
C GLY A 139 -14.06 9.40 10.96
N GLU A 140 -12.77 9.42 10.66
CA GLU A 140 -11.79 10.34 11.22
C GLU A 140 -10.76 10.75 10.17
N GLU A 141 -10.05 11.86 10.43
CA GLU A 141 -8.99 12.36 9.56
C GLU A 141 -7.81 11.36 9.46
N ILE A 142 -7.31 11.16 8.25
CA ILE A 142 -6.23 10.25 7.92
C ILE A 142 -4.97 11.03 7.52
N CYS A 143 -3.86 10.77 8.19
CA CYS A 143 -2.55 11.23 7.73
C CYS A 143 -1.98 10.23 6.70
N VAL A 144 -1.55 10.73 5.55
CA VAL A 144 -0.91 9.90 4.52
C VAL A 144 0.61 9.97 4.66
N VAL A 145 1.25 8.81 4.71
CA VAL A 145 2.70 8.65 4.69
C VAL A 145 3.09 7.89 3.43
N GLN A 146 3.71 8.55 2.48
CA GLN A 146 4.19 7.95 1.24
C GLN A 146 5.70 7.72 1.30
N PHE A 147 6.13 6.51 0.94
CA PHE A 147 7.51 6.18 0.61
C PHE A 147 7.60 5.92 -0.89
N ASP A 148 8.32 6.80 -1.62
CA ASP A 148 8.29 6.82 -3.07
C ASP A 148 9.47 7.65 -3.62
N ALA A 149 9.96 7.29 -4.79
CA ALA A 149 10.88 8.16 -5.52
C ALA A 149 10.15 9.34 -6.18
N HIS A 150 8.84 9.22 -6.43
CA HIS A 150 8.01 10.15 -7.18
C HIS A 150 7.07 10.96 -6.28
N LEU A 151 6.65 12.13 -6.79
CA LEU A 151 5.70 12.99 -6.09
C LEU A 151 4.25 12.51 -6.20
N ASP A 152 3.90 11.88 -7.33
CA ASP A 152 2.57 11.34 -7.63
C ASP A 152 1.42 12.35 -7.50
N TRP A 153 1.69 13.59 -7.92
CA TRP A 153 0.78 14.73 -7.78
C TRP A 153 0.23 15.23 -9.12
N ASN A 154 0.34 14.43 -10.18
CA ASN A 154 -0.20 14.80 -11.49
C ASN A 154 -1.72 14.91 -11.44
N ASP A 155 -2.27 16.04 -11.89
CA ASP A 155 -3.73 16.17 -11.98
C ASP A 155 -4.30 15.36 -13.15
N HIS A 156 -3.65 15.45 -14.30
CA HIS A 156 -4.03 14.71 -15.50
C HIS A 156 -2.81 14.23 -16.27
N VAL A 157 -2.94 13.04 -16.86
CA VAL A 157 -2.04 12.54 -17.91
C VAL A 157 -2.89 12.37 -19.17
N GLY A 158 -2.85 13.35 -20.11
CA GLY A 158 -3.81 13.43 -21.18
C GLY A 158 -5.23 13.63 -20.62
N PRO A 159 -6.23 12.81 -21.02
CA PRO A 159 -7.59 12.88 -20.48
C PRO A 159 -7.76 12.12 -19.16
N LEU A 160 -6.73 11.41 -18.70
CA LEU A 160 -6.84 10.49 -17.56
C LEU A 160 -6.49 11.18 -16.25
N ARG A 161 -7.40 11.11 -15.29
CA ARG A 161 -7.21 11.62 -13.93
C ARG A 161 -6.59 10.58 -12.98
N TYR A 162 -6.80 9.31 -13.25
CA TYR A 162 -6.37 8.21 -12.40
C TYR A 162 -5.22 7.45 -13.07
N GLY A 163 -4.02 7.91 -12.83
CA GLY A 163 -2.78 7.27 -13.28
C GLY A 163 -1.92 6.83 -12.10
N ASN A 164 -0.87 6.06 -12.36
CA ASN A 164 0.12 5.71 -11.36
C ASN A 164 0.86 6.93 -10.78
N GLY A 165 0.97 8.02 -11.52
CA GLY A 165 1.57 9.29 -11.05
C GLY A 165 0.57 10.30 -10.46
N SER A 166 -0.66 9.88 -10.10
CA SER A 166 -1.71 10.78 -9.62
C SER A 166 -2.28 10.47 -8.23
N PRO A 167 -1.90 9.38 -7.53
CA PRO A 167 -2.60 8.95 -6.34
C PRO A 167 -2.59 9.98 -5.22
N MET A 168 -1.47 10.67 -4.96
CA MET A 168 -1.41 11.67 -3.90
C MET A 168 -2.29 12.88 -4.21
N ARG A 169 -2.40 13.28 -5.48
CA ARG A 169 -3.36 14.30 -5.91
C ARG A 169 -4.79 13.84 -5.67
N ARG A 170 -5.14 12.61 -6.00
CA ARG A 170 -6.51 12.07 -5.77
C ARG A 170 -6.84 11.99 -4.27
N LEU A 171 -5.89 11.55 -3.46
CA LEU A 171 -6.07 11.54 -2.00
C LEU A 171 -6.29 12.95 -1.45
N SER A 172 -5.55 13.96 -1.92
CA SER A 172 -5.68 15.34 -1.45
C SER A 172 -7.04 16.00 -1.74
N GLU A 173 -7.86 15.38 -2.58
CA GLU A 173 -9.22 15.85 -2.95
C GLU A 173 -10.31 15.21 -2.08
N MET A 174 -9.95 14.29 -1.17
CA MET A 174 -10.89 13.60 -0.27
C MET A 174 -10.99 14.33 1.07
N ASP A 175 -12.18 14.62 1.53
CA ASP A 175 -12.44 15.41 2.74
C ASP A 175 -11.88 14.79 4.02
N HIS A 176 -11.80 13.45 4.09
CA HIS A 176 -11.27 12.70 5.23
C HIS A 176 -9.75 12.52 5.19
N ILE A 177 -9.08 12.93 4.12
CA ILE A 177 -7.62 12.92 4.03
C ILE A 177 -7.08 14.29 4.51
N GLY A 178 -6.28 14.25 5.55
CA GLY A 178 -5.67 15.40 6.18
C GLY A 178 -4.18 15.55 5.82
N PRO A 179 -3.28 15.66 6.80
CA PRO A 179 -1.87 15.89 6.54
C PRO A 179 -1.24 14.81 5.67
N MET A 180 -0.28 15.20 4.83
CA MET A 180 0.53 14.28 4.05
C MET A 180 2.02 14.50 4.27
N ILE A 181 2.79 13.42 4.24
CA ILE A 181 4.24 13.43 4.17
C ILE A 181 4.71 12.47 3.09
N GLN A 182 5.59 12.93 2.22
CA GLN A 182 6.12 12.19 1.08
C GLN A 182 7.64 12.09 1.21
N ILE A 183 8.16 10.87 1.34
CA ILE A 183 9.52 10.57 1.76
C ILE A 183 10.24 9.79 0.67
N GLY A 184 11.46 10.21 0.33
CA GLY A 184 12.31 9.53 -0.64
C GLY A 184 12.35 10.16 -2.01
N LEU A 185 11.75 11.35 -2.18
CA LEU A 185 11.62 12.03 -3.47
C LEU A 185 12.98 12.24 -4.15
N ARG A 186 13.10 11.81 -5.41
CA ARG A 186 14.32 11.91 -6.18
C ARG A 186 14.09 11.78 -7.69
N GLY A 187 15.15 11.85 -8.47
CA GLY A 187 15.06 11.83 -9.93
C GLY A 187 14.67 13.19 -10.53
N ILE A 188 14.58 13.23 -11.84
CA ILE A 188 14.18 14.41 -12.62
C ILE A 188 13.15 14.00 -13.66
N GLY A 189 12.15 14.88 -13.90
CA GLY A 189 11.21 14.72 -14.99
C GLY A 189 9.94 13.92 -14.68
N SER A 190 9.80 13.34 -13.48
CA SER A 190 8.59 12.60 -13.08
C SER A 190 7.39 13.51 -12.80
N SER A 191 7.63 14.74 -12.33
CA SER A 191 6.60 15.70 -11.98
C SER A 191 6.99 17.10 -12.45
N LYS A 192 5.99 17.91 -12.75
CA LYS A 192 6.17 19.31 -13.16
C LYS A 192 6.41 20.19 -11.92
N LYS A 193 7.01 21.35 -12.13
CA LYS A 193 7.14 22.35 -11.04
C LYS A 193 5.79 22.70 -10.42
N THR A 194 4.74 22.81 -11.26
CA THR A 194 3.37 23.10 -10.79
C THR A 194 2.83 22.06 -9.83
N ASP A 195 3.16 20.78 -10.02
CA ASP A 195 2.71 19.69 -9.17
C ASP A 195 3.38 19.80 -7.77
N PHE A 196 4.67 20.15 -7.74
CA PHE A 196 5.38 20.46 -6.48
C PHE A 196 4.82 21.69 -5.78
N ASP A 197 4.48 22.73 -6.54
CA ASP A 197 3.90 23.97 -5.97
C ASP A 197 2.51 23.67 -5.37
N ASP A 198 1.69 22.85 -6.02
CA ASP A 198 0.37 22.42 -5.55
C ASP A 198 0.47 21.52 -4.31
N ALA A 199 1.39 20.58 -4.28
CA ALA A 199 1.62 19.73 -3.11
C ALA A 199 2.03 20.55 -1.89
N LYS A 200 2.92 21.53 -2.08
CA LYS A 200 3.32 22.47 -1.03
C LYS A 200 2.18 23.36 -0.58
N LYS A 201 1.34 23.83 -1.52
CA LYS A 201 0.16 24.65 -1.22
C LYS A 201 -0.88 23.86 -0.40
N TYR A 202 -1.04 22.58 -0.68
CA TYR A 202 -1.84 21.67 0.13
C TYR A 202 -1.31 21.54 1.56
N GLY A 203 0.00 21.70 1.76
CA GLY A 203 0.67 21.52 3.03
C GLY A 203 1.38 20.18 3.19
N SER A 204 1.57 19.44 2.09
CA SER A 204 2.33 18.19 2.12
C SER A 204 3.79 18.45 2.53
N VAL A 205 4.30 17.65 3.47
CA VAL A 205 5.70 17.66 3.88
C VAL A 205 6.49 16.84 2.87
N LEU A 206 7.37 17.50 2.11
CA LEU A 206 8.18 16.85 1.07
C LEU A 206 9.59 16.64 1.59
N ILE A 207 10.06 15.39 1.59
CA ILE A 207 11.42 15.01 2.03
C ILE A 207 12.09 14.26 0.88
N SER A 208 13.15 14.85 0.36
CA SER A 208 13.98 14.18 -0.64
C SER A 208 14.78 13.03 0.00
N SER A 209 15.18 12.05 -0.83
CA SER A 209 16.07 10.96 -0.39
C SER A 209 17.33 11.50 0.29
N ARG A 210 17.94 12.55 -0.27
CA ARG A 210 19.13 13.20 0.31
C ARG A 210 18.85 13.82 1.69
N GLU A 211 17.72 14.48 1.87
CA GLU A 211 17.34 15.05 3.18
C GLU A 211 17.05 13.94 4.19
N ALA A 212 16.38 12.85 3.77
CA ALA A 212 16.13 11.70 4.63
C ALA A 212 17.44 11.08 5.13
N ASP A 213 18.41 10.88 4.23
CA ASP A 213 19.75 10.36 4.59
C ASP A 213 20.47 11.29 5.58
N GLN A 214 20.39 12.60 5.38
CA GLN A 214 21.06 13.58 6.25
C GLN A 214 20.46 13.67 7.64
N MET A 215 19.12 13.58 7.76
CA MET A 215 18.44 13.71 9.04
C MET A 215 18.29 12.38 9.79
N GLY A 216 18.45 11.26 9.11
CA GLY A 216 18.29 9.93 9.67
C GLY A 216 16.85 9.62 10.07
N VAL A 217 16.62 8.42 10.60
CA VAL A 217 15.30 7.92 10.96
C VAL A 217 14.59 8.84 11.95
N GLU A 218 15.26 9.24 13.03
CA GLU A 218 14.69 10.09 14.07
C GLU A 218 14.27 11.46 13.52
N GLY A 219 15.09 12.03 12.62
CA GLY A 219 14.77 13.29 11.97
C GLY A 219 13.57 13.20 11.04
N VAL A 220 13.43 12.10 10.30
CA VAL A 220 12.24 11.83 9.46
C VAL A 220 11.01 11.63 10.33
N LEU A 221 11.08 10.81 11.38
CA LEU A 221 9.96 10.57 12.29
C LEU A 221 9.46 11.84 12.98
N ALA A 222 10.37 12.75 13.34
CA ALA A 222 10.02 14.04 13.90
C ALA A 222 9.23 14.96 12.93
N ARG A 223 9.29 14.68 11.62
CA ARG A 223 8.58 15.42 10.57
C ARG A 223 7.21 14.82 10.24
N VAL A 224 6.94 13.57 10.65
CA VAL A 224 5.64 12.91 10.43
C VAL A 224 4.57 13.66 11.22
N PRO A 225 3.51 14.17 10.57
CA PRO A 225 2.42 14.83 11.28
C PRO A 225 1.76 13.88 12.28
N LYS A 226 1.39 14.39 13.45
CA LYS A 226 0.68 13.60 14.46
C LYS A 226 -0.78 13.42 14.04
N ALA A 227 -1.23 12.21 13.95
CA ALA A 227 -2.60 11.84 13.62
C ALA A 227 -3.03 10.63 14.46
N LYS A 228 -4.34 10.35 14.48
CA LYS A 228 -4.90 9.15 15.11
C LYS A 228 -4.78 7.95 14.18
N ASN A 229 -5.03 8.17 12.88
CA ASN A 229 -4.95 7.15 11.86
C ASN A 229 -3.94 7.52 10.78
N TYR A 230 -3.24 6.53 10.27
CA TYR A 230 -2.25 6.68 9.21
C TYR A 230 -2.57 5.73 8.07
N TYR A 231 -2.52 6.25 6.85
CA TYR A 231 -2.41 5.45 5.65
C TYR A 231 -0.97 5.47 5.18
N ILE A 232 -0.33 4.31 5.16
CA ILE A 232 1.05 4.16 4.68
C ILE A 232 0.99 3.54 3.29
N THR A 233 1.51 4.24 2.29
CA THR A 233 1.68 3.73 0.94
C THR A 233 3.17 3.65 0.58
N VAL A 234 3.57 2.54 0.00
CA VAL A 234 4.97 2.26 -0.34
C VAL A 234 5.05 1.88 -1.80
N ASP A 235 5.64 2.75 -2.61
CA ASP A 235 6.07 2.37 -3.96
C ASP A 235 7.43 1.66 -3.87
N ILE A 236 7.59 0.57 -4.63
CA ILE A 236 8.80 -0.24 -4.59
C ILE A 236 10.03 0.54 -5.08
N ASP A 237 9.85 1.50 -5.98
CA ASP A 237 10.93 2.35 -6.47
C ASP A 237 11.38 3.39 -5.44
N GLY A 238 10.63 3.55 -4.34
CA GLY A 238 11.10 4.25 -3.15
C GLY A 238 12.35 3.62 -2.55
N PHE A 239 12.55 2.30 -2.68
CA PHE A 239 13.77 1.60 -2.26
C PHE A 239 14.88 1.77 -3.30
N ASP A 240 14.60 1.51 -4.57
CA ASP A 240 15.55 1.67 -5.67
C ASP A 240 14.82 2.08 -6.95
N LEU A 241 15.19 3.22 -7.52
CA LEU A 241 14.55 3.78 -8.71
C LEU A 241 14.66 2.85 -9.94
N SER A 242 15.61 1.93 -9.98
CA SER A 242 15.73 0.93 -11.05
C SER A 242 14.54 -0.04 -11.07
N LEU A 243 13.78 -0.14 -9.98
CA LEU A 243 12.62 -1.01 -9.86
C LEU A 243 11.37 -0.48 -10.56
N ILE A 244 11.39 0.76 -11.07
CA ILE A 244 10.25 1.37 -11.79
C ILE A 244 9.77 0.55 -13.01
N HIS A 245 10.62 -0.33 -13.53
CA HIS A 245 10.37 -1.12 -14.72
C HIS A 245 10.32 -2.64 -14.47
N ILE A 246 10.19 -3.06 -13.22
CA ILE A 246 10.12 -4.49 -12.85
C ILE A 246 8.68 -4.94 -12.65
#